data_5d6a94eca2e181dadcb2381587cb3510
#
_entry.id   5d6a94eca2e181dadcb2381587cb3510
#
_cell.length_a   1.000
_cell.length_b   1.000
_cell.length_c   1.000
_cell.angle_alpha   90.00
_cell.angle_beta   90.00
_cell.angle_gamma   90.00
#
_symmetry.space_group_name_H-M   'P 1'
#
loop_
_entity.id
_entity.type
_entity.pdbx_description
1 polymer ?
#
loop_
_entity_poly.entity_id
_entity_poly.type
_entity_poly.pdbx_seq_one_letter_code
_entity_poly.pdbx_strand_id
1 'polypeptide(L)'
;MRWLLLLMLCLPSLAHAGGQTVTSTDVSDVAVTIYRDPYRDAGMMRAGWPGGYALITETRTISLPKGESQLRFENVAEGLLPETAIITGLPSGVREKNRDARLISPAGLVDAFLKRRVLLRRTDPATGRVREQTAIIQSGPDGGVLIRTDQGFEALRCSGLPERMIYSEVPDTLSARPTLSILTRSDRAITATIQLT
;
A
#
# COMPACT_ATOMS: atom_id res chain seq x y z
N MET A 1 -6.34 -1.33 66.15
CA MET A 1 -6.96 -0.54 65.07
C MET A 1 -5.82 -0.08 64.14
N ARG A 2 -5.59 -0.80 63.02
CA ARG A 2 -4.53 -0.50 62.05
C ARG A 2 -5.23 -0.08 60.77
N TRP A 3 -5.14 1.21 60.42
CA TRP A 3 -5.63 1.75 59.16
C TRP A 3 -4.60 1.48 58.07
N LEU A 4 -4.96 0.66 57.11
CA LEU A 4 -4.26 0.47 55.83
C LEU A 4 -4.74 1.54 54.86
N LEU A 5 -3.89 2.54 54.59
CA LEU A 5 -4.07 3.51 53.50
C LEU A 5 -3.70 2.81 52.20
N LEU A 6 -4.72 2.52 51.37
CA LEU A 6 -4.56 2.04 49.99
C LEU A 6 -4.20 3.24 49.08
N LEU A 7 -2.92 3.36 48.74
CA LEU A 7 -2.45 4.35 47.80
C LEU A 7 -2.76 3.81 46.37
N MET A 8 -3.83 4.31 45.77
CA MET A 8 -4.23 3.98 44.41
C MET A 8 -3.32 4.73 43.44
N LEU A 9 -2.31 4.04 42.88
CA LEU A 9 -1.37 4.56 41.88
C LEU A 9 -2.12 4.72 40.56
N CYS A 10 -2.58 5.94 40.22
CA CYS A 10 -3.04 6.31 38.88
C CYS A 10 -1.82 6.35 37.94
N LEU A 11 -1.61 5.25 37.23
CA LEU A 11 -0.68 5.24 36.09
C LEU A 11 -1.32 6.03 34.94
N PRO A 12 -0.70 7.10 34.43
CA PRO A 12 -1.17 7.74 33.22
C PRO A 12 -0.99 6.77 32.06
N SER A 13 -2.09 6.41 31.42
CA SER A 13 -2.07 5.71 30.13
C SER A 13 -1.33 6.58 29.13
N LEU A 14 -0.14 6.16 28.73
CA LEU A 14 0.56 6.71 27.57
C LEU A 14 -0.30 6.40 26.34
N ALA A 15 -1.20 7.32 25.99
CA ALA A 15 -1.87 7.30 24.71
C ALA A 15 -0.78 7.42 23.65
N HIS A 16 -0.52 6.35 22.92
CA HIS A 16 0.27 6.40 21.72
C HIS A 16 -0.49 7.32 20.77
N ALA A 17 0.07 8.49 20.51
CA ALA A 17 -0.38 9.40 19.48
C ALA A 17 -0.01 8.79 18.12
N GLY A 18 -0.69 7.73 17.73
CA GLY A 18 -0.72 7.29 16.34
C GLY A 18 -1.32 8.42 15.53
N GLY A 19 -0.58 8.97 14.57
CA GLY A 19 -1.07 10.04 13.71
C GLY A 19 -2.39 9.63 13.06
N GLN A 20 -3.35 10.55 13.03
CA GLN A 20 -4.66 10.29 12.42
C GLN A 20 -4.50 10.13 10.91
N THR A 21 -5.09 9.07 10.33
CA THR A 21 -5.11 8.89 8.87
C THR A 21 -6.24 9.72 8.26
N VAL A 22 -5.90 10.56 7.30
CA VAL A 22 -6.84 11.35 6.49
C VAL A 22 -6.76 10.85 5.05
N THR A 23 -7.86 10.38 4.48
CA THR A 23 -7.90 9.89 3.11
C THR A 23 -8.56 10.93 2.20
N SER A 24 -7.89 11.23 1.08
CA SER A 24 -8.37 12.09 0.00
C SER A 24 -8.63 11.22 -1.23
N THR A 25 -9.91 11.05 -1.57
CA THR A 25 -10.37 10.27 -2.73
C THR A 25 -10.74 11.17 -3.91
N ASP A 26 -11.21 12.38 -3.61
CA ASP A 26 -11.83 13.25 -4.60
C ASP A 26 -10.82 14.26 -5.15
N VAL A 27 -10.83 14.37 -6.47
CA VAL A 27 -10.04 15.35 -7.23
C VAL A 27 -11.01 16.38 -7.77
N SER A 28 -10.79 17.65 -7.45
CA SER A 28 -11.66 18.75 -7.91
C SER A 28 -11.27 19.28 -9.28
N ASP A 29 -9.99 19.19 -9.63
CA ASP A 29 -9.47 19.62 -10.91
C ASP A 29 -8.20 18.83 -11.26
N VAL A 30 -7.98 18.60 -12.58
CA VAL A 30 -6.81 17.89 -13.10
C VAL A 30 -6.22 18.64 -14.29
N ALA A 31 -4.97 19.04 -14.19
CA ALA A 31 -4.19 19.56 -15.32
C ALA A 31 -3.12 18.55 -15.73
N VAL A 32 -3.01 18.29 -17.03
CA VAL A 32 -2.04 17.33 -17.58
C VAL A 32 -1.17 18.00 -18.63
N THR A 33 0.15 17.96 -18.43
CA THR A 33 1.14 18.38 -19.41
C THR A 33 1.94 17.17 -19.89
N ILE A 34 1.90 16.88 -21.19
CA ILE A 34 2.56 15.72 -21.77
C ILE A 34 3.86 16.17 -22.43
N TYR A 35 4.96 15.58 -21.99
CA TYR A 35 6.29 15.75 -22.60
C TYR A 35 6.60 14.51 -23.42
N ARG A 36 6.75 14.71 -24.73
CA ARG A 36 7.03 13.63 -25.69
C ARG A 36 8.38 13.85 -26.34
N ASP A 37 9.16 12.79 -26.47
CA ASP A 37 10.36 12.80 -27.30
C ASP A 37 9.95 13.00 -28.78
N PRO A 38 10.38 14.10 -29.46
CA PRO A 38 10.04 14.35 -30.86
C PRO A 38 10.67 13.35 -31.83
N TYR A 39 11.74 12.67 -31.43
CA TYR A 39 12.45 11.68 -32.24
C TYR A 39 12.06 10.24 -31.95
N ARG A 40 10.97 10.03 -31.21
CA ARG A 40 10.48 8.71 -30.86
C ARG A 40 9.87 8.00 -32.04
N ASP A 41 10.47 6.88 -32.43
CA ASP A 41 9.90 5.90 -33.37
C ASP A 41 9.01 4.89 -32.68
N ALA A 42 7.99 4.38 -33.41
CA ALA A 42 7.03 3.39 -32.86
C ALA A 42 7.68 2.08 -32.38
N GLY A 43 8.92 1.78 -32.80
CA GLY A 43 9.70 0.62 -32.37
C GLY A 43 10.61 0.82 -31.16
N MET A 44 10.73 2.03 -30.63
CA MET A 44 11.67 2.38 -29.54
C MET A 44 11.10 2.29 -28.13
N MET A 45 9.99 1.60 -27.91
CA MET A 45 9.52 1.34 -26.54
C MET A 45 10.43 0.32 -25.86
N ARG A 46 11.49 0.77 -25.23
CA ARG A 46 12.27 -0.04 -24.30
C ARG A 46 11.62 0.00 -22.93
N ALA A 47 11.33 -1.19 -22.36
CA ALA A 47 10.98 -1.29 -20.96
C ALA A 47 12.12 -0.66 -20.13
N GLY A 48 11.83 0.36 -19.33
CA GLY A 48 12.81 1.06 -18.50
C GLY A 48 13.29 2.43 -19.01
N TRP A 49 12.97 2.82 -20.26
CA TRP A 49 13.19 4.19 -20.73
C TRP A 49 11.87 4.74 -21.29
N PRO A 50 11.15 5.58 -20.53
CA PRO A 50 9.93 6.17 -21.03
C PRO A 50 10.26 7.13 -22.17
N GLY A 51 9.73 6.88 -23.37
CA GLY A 51 9.82 7.80 -24.50
C GLY A 51 9.00 9.08 -24.31
N GLY A 52 8.74 9.46 -23.07
CA GLY A 52 8.02 10.63 -22.62
C GLY A 52 7.48 10.46 -21.21
N TYR A 53 7.06 11.56 -20.61
CA TYR A 53 6.40 11.58 -19.29
C TYR A 53 5.25 12.58 -19.30
N ALA A 54 4.34 12.43 -18.37
CA ALA A 54 3.28 13.39 -18.12
C ALA A 54 3.48 14.02 -16.74
N LEU A 55 3.32 15.34 -16.68
CA LEU A 55 3.18 16.06 -15.42
C LEU A 55 1.68 16.19 -15.16
N ILE A 56 1.21 15.61 -14.09
CA ILE A 56 -0.20 15.61 -13.68
C ILE A 56 -0.31 16.43 -12.40
N THR A 57 -1.09 17.51 -12.46
CA THR A 57 -1.38 18.33 -11.28
C THR A 57 -2.84 18.15 -10.91
N GLU A 58 -3.08 17.61 -9.73
CA GLU A 58 -4.41 17.40 -9.15
C GLU A 58 -4.67 18.41 -8.05
N THR A 59 -5.83 19.06 -8.12
CA THR A 59 -6.33 19.93 -7.03
C THR A 59 -7.29 19.13 -6.16
N ARG A 60 -7.03 19.12 -4.85
CA ARG A 60 -7.81 18.35 -3.89
C ARG A 60 -8.14 19.21 -2.67
N THR A 61 -9.30 18.99 -2.06
CA THR A 61 -9.70 19.61 -0.79
C THR A 61 -9.58 18.57 0.31
N ILE A 62 -8.88 18.91 1.39
CA ILE A 62 -8.64 18.03 2.53
C ILE A 62 -9.00 18.71 3.83
N SER A 63 -9.44 17.92 4.81
CA SER A 63 -9.69 18.39 6.17
C SER A 63 -8.65 17.76 7.09
N LEU A 64 -7.71 18.58 7.57
CA LEU A 64 -6.64 18.15 8.48
C LEU A 64 -7.03 18.46 9.92
N PRO A 65 -6.95 17.49 10.85
CA PRO A 65 -7.08 17.74 12.27
C PRO A 65 -5.83 18.45 12.80
N LYS A 66 -5.91 18.94 14.03
CA LYS A 66 -4.75 19.42 14.77
C LYS A 66 -3.85 18.22 15.12
N GLY A 67 -2.54 18.40 14.93
CA GLY A 67 -1.53 17.38 15.22
C GLY A 67 -0.91 16.78 13.98
N GLU A 68 -0.30 15.64 14.14
CA GLU A 68 0.31 14.86 13.06
C GLU A 68 -0.73 14.00 12.37
N SER A 69 -0.67 13.96 11.05
CA SER A 69 -1.59 13.19 10.22
C SER A 69 -0.86 12.49 9.09
N GLN A 70 -1.23 11.24 8.85
CA GLN A 70 -0.91 10.53 7.62
C GLN A 70 -1.98 10.86 6.59
N LEU A 71 -1.63 11.61 5.56
CA LEU A 71 -2.53 11.97 4.48
C LEU A 71 -2.33 11.00 3.32
N ARG A 72 -3.41 10.30 2.92
CA ARG A 72 -3.42 9.32 1.84
C ARG A 72 -4.18 9.89 0.64
N PHE A 73 -3.50 9.99 -0.49
CA PHE A 73 -4.08 10.36 -1.77
C PHE A 73 -4.39 9.09 -2.56
N GLU A 74 -5.65 8.72 -2.65
CA GLU A 74 -6.10 7.60 -3.47
C GLU A 74 -6.38 8.04 -4.91
N ASN A 75 -6.38 7.08 -5.84
CA ASN A 75 -6.61 7.29 -7.27
C ASN A 75 -5.55 8.19 -7.95
N VAL A 76 -4.32 8.20 -7.45
CA VAL A 76 -3.21 8.84 -8.15
C VAL A 76 -2.81 8.03 -9.40
N ALA A 77 -2.05 8.61 -10.31
CA ALA A 77 -1.59 7.90 -11.49
C ALA A 77 -0.78 6.63 -11.11
N GLU A 78 -1.08 5.50 -11.74
CA GLU A 78 -0.43 4.21 -11.45
C GLU A 78 1.08 4.25 -11.67
N GLY A 79 1.54 4.98 -12.69
CA GLY A 79 2.95 5.19 -13.01
C GLY A 79 3.63 6.32 -12.24
N LEU A 80 3.01 6.84 -11.16
CA LEU A 80 3.58 7.89 -10.34
C LEU A 80 4.94 7.47 -9.76
N LEU A 81 5.93 8.36 -9.91
CA LEU A 81 7.22 8.28 -9.24
C LEU A 81 7.14 9.09 -7.93
N PRO A 82 7.07 8.47 -6.75
CA PRO A 82 6.82 9.16 -5.48
C PRO A 82 7.88 10.23 -5.17
N GLU A 83 9.10 10.00 -5.63
CA GLU A 83 10.23 10.93 -5.44
C GLU A 83 9.99 12.27 -6.12
N THR A 84 9.26 12.26 -7.24
CA THR A 84 8.94 13.45 -8.03
C THR A 84 7.69 14.18 -7.54
N ALA A 85 6.86 13.54 -6.71
CA ALA A 85 5.62 14.13 -6.26
C ALA A 85 5.88 15.40 -5.42
N ILE A 86 5.22 16.49 -5.78
CA ILE A 86 5.27 17.79 -5.09
C ILE A 86 3.87 18.09 -4.56
N ILE A 87 3.77 18.36 -3.27
CA ILE A 87 2.51 18.75 -2.63
C ILE A 87 2.65 20.18 -2.11
N THR A 88 1.77 21.06 -2.57
CA THR A 88 1.68 22.45 -2.14
C THR A 88 0.34 22.74 -1.46
N GLY A 89 0.27 23.84 -0.71
CA GLY A 89 -0.96 24.24 0.01
C GLY A 89 -1.10 23.61 1.40
N LEU A 90 -0.15 22.80 1.84
CA LEU A 90 -0.12 22.27 3.21
C LEU A 90 0.42 23.31 4.20
N PRO A 91 -0.14 23.41 5.44
CA PRO A 91 0.27 24.41 6.44
C PRO A 91 1.72 24.26 6.91
N SER A 92 2.26 23.05 6.97
CA SER A 92 3.60 22.77 7.48
C SER A 92 4.48 21.98 6.50
N GLY A 93 4.05 21.86 5.25
CA GLY A 93 4.77 21.07 4.25
C GLY A 93 4.69 19.56 4.48
N VAL A 94 5.53 18.83 3.76
CA VAL A 94 5.62 17.37 3.79
C VAL A 94 6.85 16.96 4.59
N ARG A 95 6.67 16.09 5.59
CA ARG A 95 7.76 15.55 6.41
C ARG A 95 8.32 14.25 5.85
N GLU A 96 7.45 13.42 5.29
CA GLU A 96 7.79 12.12 4.73
C GLU A 96 6.85 11.82 3.56
N LYS A 97 7.36 11.19 2.50
CA LYS A 97 6.57 10.70 1.37
C LYS A 97 6.79 9.22 1.21
N ASN A 98 5.71 8.46 1.21
CA ASN A 98 5.75 7.02 1.01
C ASN A 98 4.75 6.63 -0.10
N ARG A 99 5.18 5.77 -0.99
CA ARG A 99 4.26 5.06 -1.86
C ARG A 99 3.75 3.85 -1.09
N ASP A 100 2.67 4.03 -0.33
CA ASP A 100 2.14 2.98 0.55
C ASP A 100 1.37 1.89 -0.16
N ALA A 101 1.10 2.06 -1.42
CA ALA A 101 0.19 1.15 -2.06
C ALA A 101 0.92 0.19 -2.98
N ARG A 102 1.32 -0.91 -2.42
CA ARG A 102 1.34 -2.12 -3.22
C ARG A 102 -0.10 -2.41 -3.61
N LEU A 103 -0.38 -2.41 -4.91
CA LEU A 103 -1.70 -2.77 -5.41
C LEU A 103 -2.03 -4.22 -5.01
N ILE A 104 -3.29 -4.45 -4.68
CA ILE A 104 -3.81 -5.80 -4.50
C ILE A 104 -3.60 -6.56 -5.80
N SER A 105 -2.67 -7.50 -5.76
CA SER A 105 -2.31 -8.37 -6.86
C SER A 105 -1.92 -9.74 -6.30
N PRO A 106 -1.90 -10.79 -7.10
CA PRO A 106 -1.39 -12.09 -6.63
C PRO A 106 0.02 -11.97 -6.04
N ALA A 107 0.91 -11.22 -6.68
CA ALA A 107 2.26 -10.97 -6.20
C ALA A 107 2.28 -10.16 -4.90
N GLY A 108 1.47 -9.10 -4.81
CA GLY A 108 1.34 -8.28 -3.61
C GLY A 108 0.83 -9.08 -2.40
N LEU A 109 -0.14 -9.99 -2.61
CA LEU A 109 -0.63 -10.89 -1.57
C LEU A 109 0.46 -11.85 -1.09
N VAL A 110 1.22 -12.45 -2.01
CA VAL A 110 2.35 -13.32 -1.66
C VAL A 110 3.36 -12.57 -0.77
N ASP A 111 3.74 -11.36 -1.16
CA ASP A 111 4.68 -10.53 -0.40
C ASP A 111 4.14 -10.15 0.99
N ALA A 112 2.87 -9.76 1.07
CA ALA A 112 2.25 -9.35 2.32
C ALA A 112 2.06 -10.54 3.30
N PHE A 113 1.99 -11.77 2.77
CA PHE A 113 1.92 -12.99 3.55
C PHE A 113 3.25 -13.73 3.69
N LEU A 114 4.36 -13.09 3.37
CA LEU A 114 5.68 -13.68 3.58
C LEU A 114 5.87 -14.09 5.05
N LYS A 115 6.30 -15.35 5.30
CA LYS A 115 6.41 -15.99 6.62
C LYS A 115 5.09 -16.18 7.37
N ARG A 116 3.95 -15.91 6.74
CA ARG A 116 2.61 -16.13 7.31
C ARG A 116 1.98 -17.41 6.75
N ARG A 117 0.95 -17.90 7.43
CA ARG A 117 0.18 -19.08 7.04
C ARG A 117 -0.84 -18.72 5.98
N VAL A 118 -0.97 -19.60 4.98
CA VAL A 118 -2.00 -19.59 3.95
C VAL A 118 -2.62 -20.99 3.85
N LEU A 119 -3.84 -21.08 3.31
CA LEU A 119 -4.43 -22.35 2.97
C LEU A 119 -4.14 -22.66 1.51
N LEU A 120 -3.46 -23.77 1.25
CA LEU A 120 -3.20 -24.27 -0.10
C LEU A 120 -4.30 -25.26 -0.49
N ARG A 121 -5.03 -24.94 -1.53
CA ARG A 121 -6.04 -25.82 -2.11
C ARG A 121 -5.52 -26.41 -3.41
N ARG A 122 -5.53 -27.74 -3.50
CA ARG A 122 -5.14 -28.51 -4.68
C ARG A 122 -6.31 -29.31 -5.20
N THR A 123 -6.52 -29.26 -6.51
CA THR A 123 -7.54 -30.09 -7.17
C THR A 123 -6.81 -31.13 -8.02
N ASP A 124 -7.07 -32.40 -7.75
CA ASP A 124 -6.59 -33.48 -8.59
C ASP A 124 -7.29 -33.42 -9.96
N PRO A 125 -6.56 -33.22 -11.05
CA PRO A 125 -7.17 -33.05 -12.38
C PRO A 125 -7.85 -34.31 -12.91
N ALA A 126 -7.45 -35.50 -12.46
CA ALA A 126 -8.01 -36.76 -12.92
C ALA A 126 -9.30 -37.12 -12.19
N THR A 127 -9.43 -36.76 -10.91
CA THR A 127 -10.56 -37.18 -10.07
C THR A 127 -11.46 -36.03 -9.63
N GLY A 128 -11.01 -34.76 -9.82
CA GLY A 128 -11.69 -33.57 -9.31
C GLY A 128 -11.65 -33.43 -7.78
N ARG A 129 -10.93 -34.33 -7.08
CA ARG A 129 -10.85 -34.27 -5.62
C ARG A 129 -10.05 -33.06 -5.16
N VAL A 130 -10.62 -32.36 -4.19
CA VAL A 130 -9.99 -31.19 -3.58
C VAL A 130 -9.30 -31.62 -2.29
N ARG A 131 -8.04 -31.19 -2.12
CA ARG A 131 -7.26 -31.31 -0.88
C ARG A 131 -6.87 -29.94 -0.41
N GLU A 132 -6.99 -29.71 0.88
CA GLU A 132 -6.57 -28.47 1.53
C GLU A 132 -5.50 -28.77 2.58
N GLN A 133 -4.47 -27.96 2.61
CA GLN A 133 -3.41 -28.05 3.61
C GLN A 133 -2.89 -26.67 3.97
N THR A 134 -2.42 -26.53 5.20
CA THR A 134 -1.75 -25.30 5.63
C THR A 134 -0.36 -25.24 5.05
N ALA A 135 0.02 -24.07 4.54
CA ALA A 135 1.37 -23.78 4.09
C ALA A 135 1.86 -22.44 4.65
N ILE A 136 3.17 -22.25 4.70
CA ILE A 136 3.80 -20.98 5.09
C ILE A 136 4.62 -20.50 3.90
N ILE A 137 4.35 -19.28 3.43
CA ILE A 137 5.10 -18.65 2.35
C ILE A 137 6.53 -18.36 2.82
N GLN A 138 7.53 -18.81 2.09
CA GLN A 138 8.94 -18.66 2.45
C GLN A 138 9.68 -17.63 1.61
N SER A 139 9.33 -17.49 0.32
CA SER A 139 9.92 -16.49 -0.58
C SER A 139 8.87 -15.88 -1.52
N GLY A 140 9.20 -14.73 -2.07
CA GLY A 140 8.34 -13.90 -2.91
C GLY A 140 8.17 -14.39 -4.33
N PRO A 141 7.45 -13.61 -5.17
CA PRO A 141 6.87 -14.06 -6.43
C PRO A 141 7.86 -14.17 -7.60
N ASP A 142 9.09 -13.68 -7.47
CA ASP A 142 10.05 -13.66 -8.57
C ASP A 142 10.51 -15.08 -8.92
N GLY A 143 9.99 -15.61 -10.03
CA GLY A 143 10.33 -16.96 -10.53
C GLY A 143 9.55 -18.12 -9.89
N GLY A 144 8.65 -17.83 -8.95
CA GLY A 144 7.82 -18.81 -8.25
C GLY A 144 7.76 -18.57 -6.75
N VAL A 145 6.76 -19.16 -6.10
CA VAL A 145 6.55 -19.03 -4.66
C VAL A 145 7.08 -20.27 -3.95
N LEU A 146 8.03 -20.08 -3.03
CA LEU A 146 8.48 -21.16 -2.16
C LEU A 146 7.57 -21.20 -0.93
N ILE A 147 6.98 -22.36 -0.66
CA ILE A 147 6.15 -22.62 0.51
C ILE A 147 6.76 -23.73 1.37
N ARG A 148 6.45 -23.71 2.65
CA ARG A 148 6.73 -24.81 3.58
C ARG A 148 5.41 -25.43 4.00
N THR A 149 5.30 -26.76 3.82
CA THR A 149 4.20 -27.60 4.25
C THR A 149 4.70 -28.59 5.32
N ASP A 150 3.82 -29.45 5.82
CA ASP A 150 4.21 -30.55 6.74
C ASP A 150 5.13 -31.58 6.08
N GLN A 151 5.12 -31.63 4.73
CA GLN A 151 5.95 -32.55 3.94
C GLN A 151 7.31 -31.96 3.55
N GLY A 152 7.55 -30.67 3.84
CA GLY A 152 8.81 -30.00 3.51
C GLY A 152 8.61 -28.73 2.69
N PHE A 153 9.61 -28.37 1.89
CA PHE A 153 9.60 -27.18 1.05
C PHE A 153 9.15 -27.54 -0.37
N GLU A 154 8.27 -26.75 -0.91
CA GLU A 154 7.71 -26.91 -2.24
C GLU A 154 7.78 -25.60 -3.01
N ALA A 155 8.20 -25.67 -4.28
CA ALA A 155 8.20 -24.51 -5.18
C ALA A 155 6.94 -24.55 -6.04
N LEU A 156 6.08 -23.55 -5.89
CA LEU A 156 4.91 -23.35 -6.73
C LEU A 156 5.30 -22.47 -7.91
N ARG A 157 5.14 -22.99 -9.12
CA ARG A 157 5.29 -22.16 -10.33
C ARG A 157 3.96 -21.50 -10.65
N CYS A 158 4.01 -20.25 -11.09
CA CYS A 158 2.80 -19.51 -11.55
C CYS A 158 2.25 -20.02 -12.89
N SER A 159 2.42 -21.29 -13.21
CA SER A 159 2.13 -21.89 -14.51
C SER A 159 0.84 -22.71 -14.52
N GLY A 160 -0.32 -22.06 -14.23
CA GLY A 160 -1.63 -22.64 -14.55
C GLY A 160 -1.98 -23.98 -13.89
N LEU A 161 -1.27 -24.41 -12.86
CA LEU A 161 -1.60 -25.60 -12.08
C LEU A 161 -2.90 -25.37 -11.28
N PRO A 162 -3.68 -26.42 -11.01
CA PRO A 162 -4.95 -26.34 -10.28
C PRO A 162 -4.75 -26.06 -8.78
N GLU A 163 -3.70 -25.32 -8.44
CA GLU A 163 -3.34 -24.94 -7.09
C GLU A 163 -3.78 -23.51 -6.81
N ARG A 164 -4.44 -23.30 -5.67
CA ARG A 164 -4.87 -21.98 -5.22
C ARG A 164 -4.37 -21.72 -3.82
N MET A 165 -3.75 -20.56 -3.63
CA MET A 165 -3.49 -20.02 -2.30
C MET A 165 -4.72 -19.22 -1.86
N ILE A 166 -5.19 -19.50 -0.64
CA ILE A 166 -6.31 -18.82 -0.01
C ILE A 166 -5.74 -18.05 1.17
N TYR A 167 -5.98 -16.76 1.17
CA TYR A 167 -5.53 -15.82 2.19
C TYR A 167 -6.67 -15.55 3.16
N SER A 168 -6.36 -15.44 4.45
CA SER A 168 -7.36 -15.20 5.50
C SER A 168 -7.96 -13.79 5.44
N GLU A 169 -7.21 -12.84 4.89
CA GLU A 169 -7.57 -11.43 4.84
C GLU A 169 -6.83 -10.73 3.70
N VAL A 170 -7.23 -9.53 3.36
CA VAL A 170 -6.42 -8.61 2.57
C VAL A 170 -5.74 -7.66 3.55
N PRO A 171 -4.40 -7.68 3.68
CA PRO A 171 -3.69 -6.78 4.58
C PRO A 171 -3.91 -5.32 4.24
N ASP A 172 -4.01 -4.46 5.26
CA ASP A 172 -4.19 -2.99 5.11
C ASP A 172 -3.02 -2.32 4.38
N THR A 173 -1.88 -3.01 4.27
CA THR A 173 -0.72 -2.56 3.47
C THR A 173 -0.92 -2.68 1.97
N LEU A 174 -1.99 -3.36 1.54
CA LEU A 174 -2.38 -3.46 0.14
C LEU A 174 -3.57 -2.56 -0.15
N SER A 175 -3.56 -1.88 -1.29
CA SER A 175 -4.64 -1.01 -1.73
C SER A 175 -5.22 -1.49 -3.06
N ALA A 176 -6.54 -1.36 -3.21
CA ALA A 176 -7.21 -1.60 -4.49
C ALA A 176 -6.92 -0.50 -5.52
N ARG A 177 -6.36 0.63 -5.07
CA ARG A 177 -6.12 1.83 -5.88
C ARG A 177 -4.71 2.35 -5.67
N PRO A 178 -4.07 2.93 -6.70
CA PRO A 178 -2.80 3.61 -6.53
C PRO A 178 -2.93 4.70 -5.47
N THR A 179 -2.05 4.67 -4.49
CA THR A 179 -2.11 5.57 -3.32
C THR A 179 -0.72 6.15 -3.05
N LEU A 180 -0.67 7.46 -2.81
CA LEU A 180 0.49 8.15 -2.27
C LEU A 180 0.17 8.58 -0.85
N SER A 181 1.04 8.26 0.10
CA SER A 181 0.90 8.72 1.48
C SER A 181 2.01 9.68 1.87
N ILE A 182 1.65 10.67 2.66
CA ILE A 182 2.59 11.62 3.24
C ILE A 182 2.32 11.80 4.72
N LEU A 183 3.37 12.17 5.45
CA LEU A 183 3.25 12.63 6.82
C LEU A 183 3.28 14.15 6.85
N THR A 184 2.29 14.76 7.48
CA THR A 184 2.18 16.21 7.64
C THR A 184 1.71 16.56 9.05
N ARG A 185 1.81 17.83 9.42
CA ARG A 185 1.35 18.34 10.71
C ARG A 185 0.56 19.63 10.53
N SER A 186 -0.48 19.80 11.34
CA SER A 186 -1.20 21.06 11.43
C SER A 186 -1.30 21.51 12.89
N ASP A 187 -1.08 22.79 13.15
CA ASP A 187 -1.21 23.35 14.51
C ASP A 187 -2.66 23.57 14.93
N ARG A 188 -3.59 23.52 13.98
CA ARG A 188 -5.04 23.62 14.18
C ARG A 188 -5.79 22.76 13.18
N ALA A 189 -7.05 22.45 13.48
CA ALA A 189 -7.92 21.84 12.49
C ALA A 189 -8.22 22.85 11.36
N ILE A 190 -8.00 22.43 10.10
CA ILE A 190 -8.22 23.26 8.92
C ILE A 190 -8.75 22.43 7.75
N THR A 191 -9.50 23.11 6.87
CA THR A 191 -9.75 22.63 5.52
C THR A 191 -8.83 23.38 4.57
N ALA A 192 -8.06 22.65 3.76
CA ALA A 192 -7.09 23.23 2.85
C ALA A 192 -7.30 22.71 1.42
N THR A 193 -7.13 23.60 0.45
CA THR A 193 -6.99 23.20 -0.96
C THR A 193 -5.52 23.01 -1.24
N ILE A 194 -5.17 21.84 -1.73
CA ILE A 194 -3.79 21.44 -2.01
C ILE A 194 -3.66 21.10 -3.50
N GLN A 195 -2.43 21.17 -3.99
CA GLN A 195 -2.07 20.66 -5.31
C GLN A 195 -1.04 19.55 -5.14
N LEU A 196 -1.33 18.41 -5.76
CA LEU A 196 -0.44 17.26 -5.91
C LEU A 196 0.02 17.21 -7.38
N THR A 197 1.31 17.39 -7.58
CA THR A 197 1.94 17.36 -8.91
C THR A 197 2.94 16.23 -8.99
#